data_35add3fa729191d49c3c246b5d140422
#
_entry.id   35add3fa729191d49c3c246b5d140422
#
_cell.length_a   1.000
_cell.length_b   1.000
_cell.length_c   1.000
_cell.angle_alpha   90.00
_cell.angle_beta   90.00
_cell.angle_gamma   90.00
#
_symmetry.space_group_name_H-M   'P 1'
#
loop_
_entity.id
_entity.type
_entity.pdbx_description
1 polymer ?
#
loop_
_entity_poly.entity_id
_entity_poly.type
_entity_poly.pdbx_seq_one_letter_code
_entity_poly.pdbx_strand_id
1 'polypeptide(L)'
;MSDALRRAAPRMIPFRIDGREAAFEEGTTVLEAARTLGIEIPTLCFNEAVSVYGACRLCVVEVSAGGRTRLTASCTYPIEEGLEVRTDTEEIRRARRLVIEMLLAKSPDAKPLQAVAAALGVETPGRFAFLPEDQNDCILCGLCARVCAEIVGAAAIDFAERGTRSAVVPFFHRHTEACIGCATCVAVCPTNYLKVEDLHAREVAHAWDSADDERRCILCSGWRTVARFHEDPAALLGIGTLEKEVP
;
A
#
# COMPACT_ATOMS: atom_id res chain seq x y z
N MET A 1 -31.36 -25.40 22.95
CA MET A 1 -30.27 -24.40 22.86
C MET A 1 -29.46 -24.75 21.62
N SER A 2 -29.80 -24.17 20.47
CA SER A 2 -28.92 -24.11 19.29
C SER A 2 -29.69 -23.55 18.08
N ASP A 3 -30.02 -22.25 18.15
CA ASP A 3 -30.57 -21.55 16.99
C ASP A 3 -29.87 -20.18 16.81
N ALA A 4 -28.63 -20.13 17.22
CA ALA A 4 -27.80 -18.96 17.05
C ALA A 4 -26.67 -19.31 16.09
N LEU A 5 -26.82 -18.85 14.86
CA LEU A 5 -25.80 -18.65 13.81
C LEU A 5 -26.24 -19.14 12.43
N ARG A 6 -27.47 -18.91 12.05
CA ARG A 6 -27.76 -18.76 10.62
C ARG A 6 -27.18 -17.39 10.21
N ARG A 7 -25.91 -17.38 9.80
CA ARG A 7 -25.39 -16.25 9.03
C ARG A 7 -26.32 -16.10 7.81
N ALA A 8 -27.03 -14.99 7.74
CA ALA A 8 -27.77 -14.62 6.53
C ALA A 8 -26.78 -14.72 5.36
N ALA A 9 -27.26 -15.25 4.23
CA ALA A 9 -26.46 -15.28 3.03
C ALA A 9 -25.96 -13.85 2.72
N PRO A 10 -24.70 -13.66 2.34
CA PRO A 10 -24.17 -12.34 2.07
C PRO A 10 -25.00 -11.65 0.99
N ARG A 11 -25.35 -10.40 1.21
CA ARG A 11 -26.08 -9.59 0.25
C ARG A 11 -25.17 -9.27 -0.92
N MET A 12 -25.54 -9.71 -2.11
CA MET A 12 -24.85 -9.38 -3.34
C MET A 12 -25.31 -8.03 -3.88
N ILE A 13 -24.37 -7.11 -4.11
CA ILE A 13 -24.62 -5.75 -4.59
C ILE A 13 -24.28 -5.70 -6.08
N PRO A 14 -25.27 -5.50 -6.97
CA PRO A 14 -25.01 -5.33 -8.40
C PRO A 14 -24.51 -3.91 -8.68
N PHE A 15 -23.47 -3.81 -9.50
CA PHE A 15 -22.91 -2.56 -9.98
C PHE A 15 -22.29 -2.75 -11.37
N ARG A 16 -21.82 -1.66 -11.97
CA ARG A 16 -21.17 -1.69 -13.27
C ARG A 16 -19.77 -1.11 -13.22
N ILE A 17 -18.79 -1.80 -13.83
CA ILE A 17 -17.41 -1.35 -13.92
C ILE A 17 -16.90 -1.47 -15.36
N ASP A 18 -16.44 -0.38 -15.96
CA ASP A 18 -16.00 -0.27 -17.34
C ASP A 18 -17.00 -0.89 -18.33
N GLY A 19 -18.30 -0.66 -18.09
CA GLY A 19 -19.40 -1.17 -18.87
C GLY A 19 -19.77 -2.65 -18.62
N ARG A 20 -19.05 -3.36 -17.74
CA ARG A 20 -19.34 -4.74 -17.35
C ARG A 20 -20.24 -4.77 -16.11
N GLU A 21 -21.27 -5.58 -16.13
CA GLU A 21 -22.11 -5.85 -14.96
C GLU A 21 -21.40 -6.88 -14.05
N ALA A 22 -21.40 -6.59 -12.76
CA ALA A 22 -20.82 -7.47 -11.76
C ALA A 22 -21.62 -7.35 -10.44
N ALA A 23 -21.53 -8.36 -9.59
CA ALA A 23 -22.12 -8.33 -8.26
C ALA A 23 -21.13 -8.95 -7.26
N PHE A 24 -20.94 -8.26 -6.14
CA PHE A 24 -20.07 -8.69 -5.05
C PHE A 24 -20.77 -8.51 -3.71
N GLU A 25 -20.20 -9.09 -2.67
CA GLU A 25 -20.71 -8.98 -1.31
C GLU A 25 -20.74 -7.52 -0.83
N GLU A 26 -21.76 -7.16 -0.07
CA GLU A 26 -21.85 -5.85 0.58
C GLU A 26 -20.59 -5.56 1.42
N GLY A 27 -20.05 -4.37 1.29
CA GLY A 27 -18.80 -3.96 1.94
C GLY A 27 -17.55 -4.19 1.11
N THR A 28 -17.60 -4.95 0.00
CA THR A 28 -16.47 -5.06 -0.94
C THR A 28 -16.15 -3.68 -1.51
N THR A 29 -14.87 -3.32 -1.54
CA THR A 29 -14.43 -2.07 -2.16
C THR A 29 -14.35 -2.19 -3.68
N VAL A 30 -14.43 -1.04 -4.36
CA VAL A 30 -14.26 -0.99 -5.82
C VAL A 30 -12.91 -1.58 -6.27
N LEU A 31 -11.85 -1.37 -5.47
CA LEU A 31 -10.52 -1.93 -5.78
C LEU A 31 -10.51 -3.46 -5.70
N GLU A 32 -11.10 -4.04 -4.66
CA GLU A 32 -11.17 -5.50 -4.48
C GLU A 32 -12.00 -6.14 -5.60
N ALA A 33 -13.14 -5.54 -5.92
CA ALA A 33 -13.97 -5.98 -7.03
C ALA A 33 -13.24 -5.89 -8.38
N ALA A 34 -12.53 -4.79 -8.65
CA ALA A 34 -11.74 -4.60 -9.86
C ALA A 34 -10.65 -5.68 -10.00
N ARG A 35 -9.90 -5.94 -8.93
CA ARG A 35 -8.86 -6.99 -8.90
C ARG A 35 -9.42 -8.37 -9.19
N THR A 36 -10.56 -8.73 -8.57
CA THR A 36 -11.23 -10.00 -8.84
C THR A 36 -11.68 -10.15 -10.29
N LEU A 37 -12.02 -9.04 -10.93
CA LEU A 37 -12.39 -8.99 -12.36
C LEU A 37 -11.19 -8.90 -13.32
N GLY A 38 -9.96 -8.89 -12.79
CA GLY A 38 -8.74 -8.74 -13.58
C GLY A 38 -8.53 -7.32 -14.12
N ILE A 39 -9.15 -6.31 -13.50
CA ILE A 39 -8.98 -4.90 -13.86
C ILE A 39 -7.89 -4.29 -12.98
N GLU A 40 -6.80 -3.86 -13.61
CA GLU A 40 -5.66 -3.28 -12.90
C GLU A 40 -5.91 -1.81 -12.53
N ILE A 41 -5.85 -1.52 -11.24
CA ILE A 41 -5.87 -0.17 -10.71
C ILE A 41 -4.59 0.04 -9.90
N PRO A 42 -3.73 1.00 -10.25
CA PRO A 42 -2.45 1.19 -9.58
C PRO A 42 -2.63 1.62 -8.11
N THR A 43 -1.84 1.05 -7.23
CA THR A 43 -1.84 1.35 -5.79
C THR A 43 -0.42 1.40 -5.25
N LEU A 44 -0.19 2.19 -4.18
CA LEU A 44 1.07 2.23 -3.44
C LEU A 44 0.89 1.97 -1.94
N CYS A 45 -0.29 2.23 -1.40
CA CYS A 45 -0.56 2.11 0.04
C CYS A 45 -1.56 1.00 0.39
N PHE A 46 -1.95 0.17 -0.58
CA PHE A 46 -2.87 -0.94 -0.37
C PHE A 46 -2.12 -2.27 -0.27
N ASN A 47 -2.51 -3.05 0.72
CA ASN A 47 -2.12 -4.45 0.86
C ASN A 47 -3.32 -5.20 1.48
N GLU A 48 -3.62 -6.37 0.97
CA GLU A 48 -4.79 -7.16 1.38
C GLU A 48 -4.73 -7.66 2.82
N ALA A 49 -3.52 -7.77 3.38
CA ALA A 49 -3.30 -8.28 4.72
C ALA A 49 -3.53 -7.25 5.83
N VAL A 50 -3.69 -5.98 5.49
CA VAL A 50 -3.82 -4.90 6.49
C VAL A 50 -5.00 -3.98 6.15
N SER A 51 -5.47 -3.26 7.16
CA SER A 51 -6.56 -2.28 7.02
C SER A 51 -6.31 -1.26 5.91
N VAL A 52 -7.36 -0.80 5.28
CA VAL A 52 -7.27 0.20 4.20
C VAL A 52 -6.96 1.59 4.78
N TYR A 53 -6.09 2.34 4.11
CA TYR A 53 -5.67 3.68 4.58
C TYR A 53 -5.98 4.81 3.59
N GLY A 54 -5.87 4.54 2.27
CA GLY A 54 -6.23 5.50 1.23
C GLY A 54 -5.27 6.70 1.08
N ALA A 55 -4.02 6.60 1.56
CA ALA A 55 -3.08 7.71 1.63
C ALA A 55 -2.51 8.13 0.27
N CYS A 56 -2.10 7.18 -0.57
CA CYS A 56 -1.35 7.50 -1.79
C CYS A 56 -2.19 8.12 -2.90
N ARG A 57 -3.51 7.98 -2.89
CA ARG A 57 -4.47 8.52 -3.86
C ARG A 57 -4.27 8.07 -5.31
N LEU A 58 -3.39 7.10 -5.57
CA LEU A 58 -3.10 6.63 -6.93
C LEU A 58 -4.22 5.74 -7.49
N CYS A 59 -4.97 5.06 -6.62
CA CYS A 59 -6.09 4.21 -6.99
C CYS A 59 -7.38 4.96 -7.36
N VAL A 60 -7.27 6.23 -7.75
CA VAL A 60 -8.43 7.06 -8.12
C VAL A 60 -9.18 6.44 -9.30
N VAL A 61 -10.50 6.43 -9.18
CA VAL A 61 -11.47 6.00 -10.21
C VAL A 61 -12.59 7.02 -10.30
N GLU A 62 -13.32 7.01 -11.39
CA GLU A 62 -14.52 7.81 -11.57
C GLU A 62 -15.73 6.96 -11.18
N VAL A 63 -16.54 7.47 -10.27
CA VAL A 63 -17.77 6.82 -9.82
C VAL A 63 -18.96 7.71 -10.13
N SER A 64 -20.00 7.10 -10.67
CA SER A 64 -21.28 7.76 -10.94
C SER A 64 -22.38 7.09 -10.12
N ALA A 65 -23.02 7.87 -9.24
CA ALA A 65 -24.14 7.43 -8.43
C ALA A 65 -25.17 8.58 -8.31
N GLY A 66 -26.45 8.26 -8.46
CA GLY A 66 -27.52 9.25 -8.35
C GLY A 66 -27.40 10.45 -9.31
N GLY A 67 -26.85 10.24 -10.51
CA GLY A 67 -26.65 11.28 -11.52
C GLY A 67 -25.48 12.22 -11.26
N ARG A 68 -24.64 11.94 -10.28
CA ARG A 68 -23.40 12.69 -9.98
C ARG A 68 -22.18 11.86 -10.24
N THR A 69 -21.22 12.42 -10.95
CA THR A 69 -19.93 11.81 -11.23
C THR A 69 -18.83 12.50 -10.43
N ARG A 70 -17.94 11.70 -9.83
CA ARG A 70 -16.80 12.21 -9.06
C ARG A 70 -15.61 11.26 -9.08
N LEU A 71 -14.42 11.80 -8.88
CA LEU A 71 -13.22 11.01 -8.63
C LEU A 71 -13.14 10.61 -7.16
N THR A 72 -12.83 9.33 -6.91
CA THR A 72 -12.64 8.80 -5.55
C THR A 72 -11.56 7.73 -5.50
N ALA A 73 -11.06 7.43 -4.30
CA ALA A 73 -10.09 6.36 -4.13
C ALA A 73 -10.81 5.01 -4.06
N SER A 74 -10.57 4.13 -5.02
CA SER A 74 -11.24 2.83 -5.13
C SER A 74 -11.00 1.91 -3.94
N CYS A 75 -9.85 2.02 -3.27
CA CYS A 75 -9.50 1.19 -2.13
C CYS A 75 -10.36 1.44 -0.88
N THR A 76 -10.98 2.61 -0.77
CA THR A 76 -11.81 3.00 0.38
C THR A 76 -13.28 3.16 0.02
N TYR A 77 -13.64 3.03 -1.24
CA TYR A 77 -15.01 3.24 -1.68
C TYR A 77 -15.73 1.89 -1.83
N PRO A 78 -16.75 1.61 -0.99
CA PRO A 78 -17.53 0.38 -1.12
C PRO A 78 -18.38 0.41 -2.39
N ILE A 79 -18.67 -0.77 -2.94
CA ILE A 79 -19.67 -0.89 -4.00
C ILE A 79 -21.06 -0.60 -3.47
N GLU A 80 -21.87 0.06 -4.29
CA GLU A 80 -23.26 0.42 -4.00
C GLU A 80 -24.16 -0.03 -5.15
N GLU A 81 -25.41 -0.29 -4.86
CA GLU A 81 -26.40 -0.69 -5.88
C GLU A 81 -26.56 0.40 -6.94
N GLY A 82 -26.43 0.02 -8.22
CA GLY A 82 -26.51 0.95 -9.34
C GLY A 82 -25.30 1.85 -9.52
N LEU A 83 -24.20 1.60 -8.80
CA LEU A 83 -22.95 2.30 -8.99
C LEU A 83 -22.39 2.02 -10.40
N GLU A 84 -21.97 3.07 -11.10
CA GLU A 84 -21.20 2.96 -12.33
C GLU A 84 -19.79 3.44 -12.06
N VAL A 85 -18.79 2.58 -12.37
CA VAL A 85 -17.36 2.85 -12.16
C VAL A 85 -16.66 2.86 -13.51
N ARG A 86 -15.77 3.85 -13.71
CA ARG A 86 -14.79 3.89 -14.80
C ARG A 86 -13.40 3.92 -14.21
N THR A 87 -12.54 3.07 -14.72
CA THR A 87 -11.17 2.92 -14.20
C THR A 87 -10.12 3.62 -15.04
N ASP A 88 -10.46 4.00 -16.26
CA ASP A 88 -9.56 4.64 -17.22
C ASP A 88 -10.27 5.70 -18.08
N THR A 89 -10.35 6.94 -17.54
CA THR A 89 -10.79 8.13 -18.28
C THR A 89 -9.65 9.15 -18.33
N GLU A 90 -9.77 10.17 -19.20
CA GLU A 90 -8.73 11.21 -19.26
C GLU A 90 -8.61 11.97 -17.93
N GLU A 91 -9.71 12.16 -17.20
CA GLU A 91 -9.70 12.77 -15.86
C GLU A 91 -8.93 11.89 -14.86
N ILE A 92 -9.13 10.58 -14.90
CA ILE A 92 -8.40 9.63 -14.06
C ILE A 92 -6.91 9.67 -14.38
N ARG A 93 -6.54 9.60 -15.67
CA ARG A 93 -5.14 9.65 -16.10
C ARG A 93 -4.47 10.94 -15.66
N ARG A 94 -5.17 12.07 -15.80
CA ARG A 94 -4.69 13.38 -15.36
C ARG A 94 -4.48 13.41 -13.85
N ALA A 95 -5.43 12.90 -13.08
CA ALA A 95 -5.32 12.84 -11.62
C ALA A 95 -4.16 11.95 -11.17
N ARG A 96 -3.99 10.76 -11.77
CA ARG A 96 -2.88 9.85 -11.46
C ARG A 96 -1.53 10.47 -11.81
N ARG A 97 -1.40 11.12 -12.96
CA ARG A 97 -0.18 11.86 -13.34
C ARG A 97 0.16 12.93 -12.32
N LEU A 98 -0.82 13.74 -11.90
CA LEU A 98 -0.61 14.75 -10.88
C LEU A 98 -0.13 14.15 -9.55
N VAL A 99 -0.77 13.07 -9.10
CA VAL A 99 -0.39 12.39 -7.86
C VAL A 99 1.04 11.87 -7.92
N ILE A 100 1.42 11.19 -9.00
CA ILE A 100 2.76 10.63 -9.11
C ILE A 100 3.84 11.70 -9.24
N GLU A 101 3.56 12.83 -9.94
CA GLU A 101 4.46 13.98 -9.98
C GLU A 101 4.72 14.55 -8.57
N MET A 102 3.68 14.68 -7.74
CA MET A 102 3.84 15.16 -6.36
C MET A 102 4.63 14.17 -5.49
N LEU A 103 4.38 12.87 -5.64
CA LEU A 103 5.12 11.83 -4.92
C LEU A 103 6.60 11.80 -5.32
N LEU A 104 6.89 11.94 -6.61
CA LEU A 104 8.26 12.02 -7.12
C LEU A 104 8.97 13.29 -6.67
N ALA A 105 8.27 14.43 -6.60
CA ALA A 105 8.88 15.65 -6.08
C ALA A 105 9.36 15.48 -4.64
N LYS A 106 8.62 14.71 -3.82
CA LYS A 106 9.00 14.37 -2.44
C LYS A 106 10.09 13.29 -2.39
N SER A 107 10.01 12.31 -3.28
CA SER A 107 10.82 11.07 -3.24
C SER A 107 11.45 10.84 -4.64
N PRO A 108 12.36 11.72 -5.09
CA PRO A 108 12.86 11.69 -6.46
C PRO A 108 13.69 10.45 -6.80
N ASP A 109 14.38 9.88 -5.83
CA ASP A 109 15.27 8.75 -6.00
C ASP A 109 14.58 7.38 -5.82
N ALA A 110 13.28 7.38 -5.50
CA ALA A 110 12.52 6.16 -5.33
C ALA A 110 12.26 5.46 -6.67
N LYS A 111 13.09 4.48 -7.04
CA LYS A 111 12.98 3.72 -8.30
C LYS A 111 11.58 3.16 -8.58
N PRO A 112 10.85 2.60 -7.62
CA PRO A 112 9.48 2.14 -7.87
C PRO A 112 8.53 3.27 -8.29
N LEU A 113 8.68 4.48 -7.74
CA LEU A 113 7.88 5.63 -8.17
C LEU A 113 8.25 6.08 -9.58
N GLN A 114 9.53 6.07 -9.93
CA GLN A 114 10.00 6.37 -11.29
C GLN A 114 9.42 5.39 -12.30
N ALA A 115 9.34 4.10 -11.97
CA ALA A 115 8.71 3.09 -12.82
C ALA A 115 7.20 3.35 -13.03
N VAL A 116 6.47 3.68 -11.97
CA VAL A 116 5.05 4.06 -12.08
C VAL A 116 4.89 5.34 -12.89
N ALA A 117 5.76 6.34 -12.72
CA ALA A 117 5.74 7.57 -13.50
C ALA A 117 5.93 7.30 -14.99
N ALA A 118 6.92 6.48 -15.34
CA ALA A 118 7.16 6.09 -16.72
C ALA A 118 5.95 5.39 -17.34
N ALA A 119 5.30 4.46 -16.61
CA ALA A 119 4.09 3.78 -17.05
C ALA A 119 2.90 4.75 -17.26
N LEU A 120 2.85 5.85 -16.51
CA LEU A 120 1.82 6.88 -16.64
C LEU A 120 2.21 8.01 -17.63
N GLY A 121 3.38 7.91 -18.29
CA GLY A 121 3.89 8.91 -19.23
C GLY A 121 4.23 10.25 -18.54
N VAL A 122 4.73 10.19 -17.30
CA VAL A 122 5.19 11.39 -16.56
C VAL A 122 6.68 11.57 -16.76
N GLU A 123 7.07 12.75 -17.23
CA GLU A 123 8.47 13.13 -17.37
C GLU A 123 9.09 13.48 -16.01
N THR A 124 10.36 13.11 -15.82
CA THR A 124 11.14 13.44 -14.63
C THR A 124 12.39 14.27 -15.03
N PRO A 125 12.71 15.36 -14.31
CA PRO A 125 11.98 15.89 -13.15
C PRO A 125 10.65 16.52 -13.54
N GLY A 126 9.64 16.32 -12.69
CA GLY A 126 8.30 16.91 -12.88
C GLY A 126 8.27 18.42 -12.59
N ARG A 127 7.08 19.01 -12.72
CA ARG A 127 6.85 20.46 -12.49
C ARG A 127 6.85 20.90 -11.03
N PHE A 128 6.81 19.95 -10.09
CA PHE A 128 6.85 20.24 -8.67
C PHE A 128 8.27 20.12 -8.14
N ALA A 129 8.64 21.00 -7.21
CA ALA A 129 9.88 20.95 -6.48
C ALA A 129 9.59 21.01 -4.98
N PHE A 130 10.26 20.18 -4.22
CA PHE A 130 10.33 20.28 -2.76
C PHE A 130 11.68 20.84 -2.36
N LEU A 131 11.76 21.44 -1.17
CA LEU A 131 13.03 21.80 -0.59
C LEU A 131 13.87 20.53 -0.36
N PRO A 132 15.17 20.55 -0.64
CA PRO A 132 16.02 19.36 -0.49
C PRO A 132 15.94 18.72 0.90
N GLU A 133 15.80 19.51 1.95
CA GLU A 133 15.65 19.06 3.33
C GLU A 133 14.34 18.32 3.61
N ASP A 134 13.31 18.54 2.80
CA ASP A 134 12.01 17.86 2.90
C ASP A 134 11.94 16.61 2.00
N GLN A 135 12.92 16.40 1.14
CA GLN A 135 12.98 15.24 0.26
C GLN A 135 13.48 14.01 1.01
N ASN A 136 12.74 12.94 0.91
CA ASN A 136 13.14 11.61 1.33
C ASN A 136 12.30 10.59 0.58
N ASP A 137 12.72 9.33 0.56
CA ASP A 137 12.02 8.29 -0.17
C ASP A 137 10.73 7.78 0.51
N CYS A 138 10.32 8.36 1.63
CA CYS A 138 9.08 8.01 2.32
C CYS A 138 7.89 8.80 1.80
N ILE A 139 6.91 8.10 1.22
CA ILE A 139 5.64 8.68 0.74
C ILE A 139 4.52 8.66 1.79
N LEU A 140 4.85 8.37 3.04
CA LEU A 140 3.90 8.32 4.16
C LEU A 140 2.68 7.40 3.90
N CYS A 141 2.88 6.30 3.18
CA CYS A 141 1.80 5.36 2.84
C CYS A 141 1.30 4.55 4.03
N GLY A 142 2.03 4.49 5.13
CA GLY A 142 1.67 3.82 6.37
C GLY A 142 1.64 2.29 6.32
N LEU A 143 2.09 1.65 5.24
CA LEU A 143 2.11 0.17 5.18
C LEU A 143 2.99 -0.42 6.27
N CYS A 144 4.17 0.14 6.50
CA CYS A 144 5.11 -0.34 7.52
C CYS A 144 4.53 -0.26 8.94
N ALA A 145 3.84 0.83 9.28
CA ALA A 145 3.21 0.98 10.59
C ALA A 145 2.05 -0.01 10.76
N ARG A 146 1.16 -0.09 9.75
CA ARG A 146 0.02 -1.00 9.80
C ARG A 146 0.43 -2.48 9.86
N VAL A 147 1.39 -2.90 9.04
CA VAL A 147 1.85 -4.29 9.09
C VAL A 147 2.53 -4.61 10.42
N CYS A 148 3.26 -3.65 11.00
CA CYS A 148 3.88 -3.81 12.31
C CYS A 148 2.83 -3.95 13.43
N ALA A 149 1.74 -3.18 13.35
CA ALA A 149 0.68 -3.22 14.35
C ALA A 149 -0.30 -4.39 14.15
N GLU A 150 -0.79 -4.58 12.92
CA GLU A 150 -1.92 -5.48 12.66
C GLU A 150 -1.49 -6.94 12.42
N ILE A 151 -0.31 -7.13 11.80
CA ILE A 151 0.18 -8.46 11.42
C ILE A 151 1.24 -8.97 12.37
N VAL A 152 2.25 -8.15 12.66
CA VAL A 152 3.34 -8.52 13.56
C VAL A 152 2.89 -8.42 15.02
N GLY A 153 1.97 -7.49 15.34
CA GLY A 153 1.50 -7.23 16.70
C GLY A 153 2.50 -6.46 17.56
N ALA A 154 3.63 -6.03 17.00
CA ALA A 154 4.67 -5.33 17.74
C ALA A 154 4.34 -3.85 17.93
N ALA A 155 3.62 -3.23 16.98
CA ALA A 155 3.31 -1.79 16.96
C ALA A 155 4.52 -0.90 17.30
N ALA A 156 5.72 -1.31 16.84
CA ALA A 156 6.99 -0.67 17.24
C ALA A 156 7.26 0.66 16.52
N ILE A 157 6.56 0.92 15.43
CA ILE A 157 6.68 2.15 14.61
C ILE A 157 5.29 2.70 14.30
N ASP A 158 5.18 4.01 14.28
CA ASP A 158 3.94 4.71 13.90
C ASP A 158 4.26 6.11 13.37
N PHE A 159 3.24 6.86 12.99
CA PHE A 159 3.37 8.24 12.57
C PHE A 159 3.65 9.17 13.75
N ALA A 160 4.61 10.05 13.56
CA ALA A 160 4.86 11.18 14.46
C ALA A 160 4.83 12.48 13.66
N GLU A 161 4.70 13.59 14.40
CA GLU A 161 4.63 14.95 13.87
C GLU A 161 3.38 15.19 12.97
N ARG A 162 3.33 16.36 12.33
CA ARG A 162 2.22 16.79 11.47
C ARG A 162 2.70 17.61 10.28
N GLY A 163 1.90 17.63 9.22
CA GLY A 163 2.19 18.38 8.00
C GLY A 163 3.47 17.90 7.32
N THR A 164 4.33 18.81 6.92
CA THR A 164 5.59 18.50 6.23
C THR A 164 6.58 17.72 7.09
N ARG A 165 6.47 17.83 8.42
CA ARG A 165 7.33 17.09 9.36
C ARG A 165 6.84 15.69 9.67
N SER A 166 5.68 15.28 9.18
CA SER A 166 5.18 13.91 9.41
C SER A 166 6.20 12.87 8.98
N ALA A 167 6.49 11.95 9.87
CA ALA A 167 7.43 10.85 9.65
C ALA A 167 6.93 9.56 10.30
N VAL A 168 7.34 8.42 9.75
CA VAL A 168 7.18 7.13 10.42
C VAL A 168 8.44 6.89 11.25
N VAL A 169 8.26 6.75 12.54
CA VAL A 169 9.35 6.65 13.50
C VAL A 169 9.03 5.61 14.58
N PRO A 170 10.03 5.09 15.27
CA PRO A 170 9.82 4.36 16.53
C PRO A 170 9.19 5.27 17.58
N PHE A 171 8.47 4.69 18.53
CA PHE A 171 7.89 5.46 19.64
C PHE A 171 8.95 6.31 20.34
N PHE A 172 8.61 7.58 20.58
CA PHE A 172 9.50 8.58 21.18
C PHE A 172 10.85 8.76 20.46
N HIS A 173 10.93 8.46 19.15
CA HIS A 173 12.17 8.49 18.36
C HIS A 173 13.30 7.63 18.98
N ARG A 174 12.95 6.59 19.71
CA ARG A 174 13.89 5.65 20.34
C ARG A 174 13.60 4.25 19.89
N HIS A 175 14.65 3.45 19.78
CA HIS A 175 14.48 2.01 19.60
C HIS A 175 13.63 1.46 20.74
N THR A 176 12.65 0.66 20.38
CA THR A 176 11.75 0.03 21.33
C THR A 176 12.04 -1.46 21.36
N GLU A 177 12.04 -2.03 22.57
CA GLU A 177 12.11 -3.47 22.79
C GLU A 177 10.94 -4.23 22.11
N ALA A 178 9.87 -3.53 21.77
CA ALA A 178 8.77 -4.10 20.99
C ALA A 178 9.19 -4.47 19.56
N CYS A 179 10.24 -3.87 19.00
CA CYS A 179 10.73 -4.21 17.66
C CYS A 179 11.44 -5.57 17.71
N ILE A 180 10.86 -6.55 17.05
CA ILE A 180 11.42 -7.92 16.98
C ILE A 180 12.37 -8.12 15.80
N GLY A 181 12.67 -7.07 15.02
CA GLY A 181 13.59 -7.15 13.89
C GLY A 181 13.12 -8.01 12.72
N CYS A 182 11.81 -8.24 12.56
CA CYS A 182 11.27 -9.16 11.55
C CYS A 182 11.37 -8.68 10.10
N ALA A 183 11.84 -7.45 9.86
CA ALA A 183 11.99 -6.81 8.55
C ALA A 183 10.70 -6.73 7.69
N THR A 184 9.52 -7.07 8.23
CA THR A 184 8.26 -7.01 7.47
C THR A 184 7.95 -5.59 7.00
N CYS A 185 8.30 -4.57 7.78
CA CYS A 185 8.15 -3.16 7.41
C CYS A 185 9.03 -2.77 6.20
N VAL A 186 10.20 -3.38 6.06
CA VAL A 186 11.09 -3.21 4.90
C VAL A 186 10.47 -3.84 3.66
N ALA A 187 9.98 -5.08 3.80
CA ALA A 187 9.42 -5.86 2.71
C ALA A 187 8.17 -5.22 2.08
N VAL A 188 7.34 -4.53 2.87
CA VAL A 188 6.11 -3.89 2.37
C VAL A 188 6.32 -2.44 1.92
N CYS A 189 7.52 -1.89 2.04
CA CYS A 189 7.79 -0.50 1.69
C CYS A 189 7.78 -0.30 0.17
N PRO A 190 6.80 0.43 -0.40
CA PRO A 190 6.65 0.54 -1.86
C PRO A 190 7.69 1.46 -2.50
N THR A 191 8.51 2.13 -1.72
CA THR A 191 9.59 3.02 -2.19
C THR A 191 10.97 2.52 -1.81
N ASN A 192 11.05 1.40 -1.08
CA ASN A 192 12.29 0.88 -0.51
C ASN A 192 13.01 1.90 0.40
N TYR A 193 12.25 2.82 1.02
CA TYR A 193 12.77 3.79 1.97
C TYR A 193 13.37 3.11 3.20
N LEU A 194 12.66 2.14 3.78
CA LEU A 194 13.16 1.34 4.88
C LEU A 194 14.10 0.26 4.36
N LYS A 195 15.27 0.17 4.95
CA LYS A 195 16.29 -0.83 4.61
C LYS A 195 16.59 -1.72 5.81
N VAL A 196 17.08 -2.91 5.53
CA VAL A 196 17.48 -3.85 6.60
C VAL A 196 18.57 -3.22 7.48
N GLU A 197 19.49 -2.45 6.88
CA GLU A 197 20.56 -1.74 7.60
C GLU A 197 20.02 -0.73 8.61
N ASP A 198 18.85 -0.12 8.33
CA ASP A 198 18.21 0.82 9.25
C ASP A 198 17.65 0.10 10.49
N LEU A 199 17.30 -1.18 10.36
CA LEU A 199 16.87 -2.04 11.47
C LEU A 199 18.04 -2.55 12.29
N HIS A 200 19.23 -2.61 11.72
CA HIS A 200 20.47 -3.03 12.36
C HIS A 200 21.10 -1.98 13.27
N ALA A 201 20.41 -0.91 13.59
CA ALA A 201 20.90 0.04 14.57
C ALA A 201 21.17 -0.66 15.91
N ARG A 202 22.31 -1.29 15.93
CA ARG A 202 23.18 -1.75 17.04
C ARG A 202 22.64 -2.74 18.09
N GLU A 203 21.32 -2.84 18.33
CA GLU A 203 20.79 -3.74 19.36
C GLU A 203 19.94 -4.88 18.78
N VAL A 204 19.37 -4.71 17.60
CA VAL A 204 18.57 -5.75 16.95
C VAL A 204 19.45 -6.87 16.39
N ALA A 205 20.71 -6.57 16.03
CA ALA A 205 21.66 -7.58 15.57
C ALA A 205 21.92 -8.69 16.61
N HIS A 206 21.85 -8.36 17.87
CA HIS A 206 22.01 -9.33 18.97
C HIS A 206 20.81 -10.29 19.12
N ALA A 207 19.62 -9.86 18.72
CA ALA A 207 18.43 -10.72 18.79
C ALA A 207 18.42 -11.83 17.71
N TRP A 208 19.20 -11.66 16.63
CA TRP A 208 19.32 -12.65 15.55
C TRP A 208 20.42 -13.70 15.82
N ASP A 209 21.38 -13.37 16.65
CA ASP A 209 22.53 -14.24 16.98
C ASP A 209 22.27 -15.10 18.23
N SER A 210 21.21 -14.83 18.97
CA SER A 210 20.85 -15.68 20.11
C SER A 210 20.03 -16.89 19.63
N ALA A 211 20.65 -18.06 19.68
CA ALA A 211 20.05 -19.34 19.31
C ALA A 211 18.80 -19.73 20.12
N ASP A 212 18.46 -18.95 21.14
CA ASP A 212 17.41 -19.28 22.10
C ASP A 212 16.15 -18.42 22.04
N ASP A 213 16.10 -17.39 21.20
CA ASP A 213 14.91 -16.52 21.09
C ASP A 213 14.04 -16.93 19.89
N GLU A 214 13.21 -17.96 20.09
CA GLU A 214 12.20 -18.39 19.13
C GLU A 214 11.07 -17.37 18.97
N ARG A 215 11.31 -16.26 18.26
CA ARG A 215 10.28 -15.29 17.92
C ARG A 215 9.64 -15.66 16.58
N ARG A 216 8.35 -15.99 16.62
CA ARG A 216 7.59 -16.42 15.43
C ARG A 216 6.85 -15.26 14.81
N CYS A 217 6.98 -15.10 13.51
CA CYS A 217 6.08 -14.24 12.73
C CYS A 217 4.67 -14.83 12.72
N ILE A 218 3.67 -14.04 13.07
CA ILE A 218 2.26 -14.48 13.13
C ILE A 218 1.76 -14.95 11.75
N LEU A 219 2.29 -14.38 10.65
CA LEU A 219 1.85 -14.71 9.29
C LEU A 219 2.35 -16.06 8.79
N CYS A 220 3.58 -16.44 9.13
CA CYS A 220 4.19 -17.62 8.52
C CYS A 220 4.56 -18.71 9.52
N SER A 221 4.39 -18.49 10.82
CA SER A 221 4.79 -19.41 11.92
C SER A 221 6.25 -19.86 11.81
N GLY A 222 7.06 -19.22 11.01
CA GLY A 222 8.40 -19.67 10.66
C GLY A 222 9.44 -18.54 10.58
N TRP A 223 10.68 -18.93 10.84
CA TRP A 223 11.90 -18.12 10.92
C TRP A 223 12.40 -17.51 9.60
N ARG A 224 11.76 -17.78 8.45
CA ARG A 224 12.34 -17.54 7.13
C ARG A 224 11.60 -16.50 6.30
N THR A 225 10.99 -15.51 6.88
CA THR A 225 10.25 -14.48 6.15
C THR A 225 11.13 -13.57 5.33
N VAL A 226 12.35 -13.32 5.75
CA VAL A 226 13.26 -12.37 5.08
C VAL A 226 13.62 -12.81 3.65
N ALA A 227 13.77 -14.11 3.41
CA ALA A 227 14.24 -14.60 2.11
C ALA A 227 13.19 -14.61 0.99
N ARG A 228 11.89 -14.56 1.30
CA ARG A 228 10.82 -14.61 0.29
C ARG A 228 10.35 -13.26 -0.21
N PHE A 229 10.68 -12.18 0.49
CA PHE A 229 10.25 -10.83 0.13
C PHE A 229 11.19 -10.14 -0.85
N HIS A 230 12.31 -10.77 -1.24
CA HIS A 230 13.24 -10.23 -2.25
C HIS A 230 12.82 -10.53 -3.69
N GLU A 231 11.76 -11.29 -3.90
CA GLU A 231 11.26 -11.56 -5.23
C GLU A 231 10.23 -10.49 -5.63
N ASP A 232 10.74 -9.50 -6.35
CA ASP A 232 10.03 -8.52 -7.17
C ASP A 232 9.06 -7.53 -6.45
N PRO A 233 9.55 -6.31 -6.11
CA PRO A 233 8.69 -5.23 -5.63
C PRO A 233 7.58 -4.85 -6.63
N ALA A 234 7.74 -5.13 -7.92
CA ALA A 234 6.76 -4.85 -8.95
C ALA A 234 5.52 -5.74 -8.82
N ALA A 235 5.67 -6.97 -8.34
CA ALA A 235 4.56 -7.87 -8.07
C ALA A 235 3.68 -7.37 -6.91
N LEU A 236 4.27 -6.70 -5.91
CA LEU A 236 3.54 -6.07 -4.82
C LEU A 236 2.72 -4.85 -5.28
N LEU A 237 3.13 -4.23 -6.38
CA LEU A 237 2.48 -3.03 -6.90
C LEU A 237 1.40 -3.35 -7.95
N GLY A 238 1.22 -4.63 -8.37
CA GLY A 238 0.34 -5.01 -9.46
C GLY A 238 0.79 -4.43 -10.81
N ILE A 239 2.08 -4.07 -10.92
CA ILE A 239 2.69 -3.63 -12.17
C ILE A 239 3.35 -4.87 -12.75
N GLY A 240 2.96 -5.26 -13.97
CA GLY A 240 3.49 -6.45 -14.65
C GLY A 240 5.01 -6.54 -14.56
N THR A 241 5.51 -7.75 -14.38
CA THR A 241 6.94 -8.08 -14.23
C THR A 241 7.78 -7.37 -15.28
N LEU A 242 8.67 -6.49 -14.84
CA LEU A 242 9.76 -6.01 -15.68
C LEU A 242 10.67 -7.21 -15.91
N GLU A 243 10.67 -7.72 -17.14
CA GLU A 243 11.61 -8.77 -17.57
C GLU A 243 13.04 -8.32 -17.24
N LYS A 244 13.74 -9.13 -16.45
CA LYS A 244 15.14 -8.93 -16.14
C LYS A 244 15.97 -9.23 -17.41
N GLU A 245 16.26 -8.22 -18.18
CA GLU A 245 17.44 -8.26 -19.02
C GLU A 245 18.63 -7.86 -18.14
N VAL A 246 19.36 -8.84 -17.67
CA VAL A 246 20.70 -8.67 -17.09
C VAL A 246 21.68 -8.92 -18.24
N PRO A 247 22.61 -7.98 -18.50
CA PRO A 247 23.67 -8.18 -19.47
C PRO A 247 24.72 -9.20 -19.01
#